data_9612f5fb3582c24d24e2e29396c5c6fa
#
_entry.id   9612f5fb3582c24d24e2e29396c5c6fa
#
_cell.length_a   1.000
_cell.length_b   1.000
_cell.length_c   1.000
_cell.angle_alpha   90.00
_cell.angle_beta   90.00
_cell.angle_gamma   90.00
#
_symmetry.space_group_name_H-M   'P 1'
#
loop_
_entity.id
_entity.type
_entity.pdbx_description
1 polymer ?
#
loop_
_entity_poly.entity_id
_entity_poly.type
_entity_poly.pdbx_seq_one_letter_code
_entity_poly.pdbx_strand_id
1 'polypeptide(L)'
;MLHGWGIGVVIPARNESNHIGRVLSTIPLFVDHVVVIDDGSTDGTGEIVSSTKCNAEVTIIRLEGLGVGNAIDTGHRKMVTIFADSKFVSAVMAGDGQMDPDDLEGLVENITSEKCEHVKGDRSSHADGLRKMPLIRRLATILLSFFTTLAAGQTISDPQCGYTATSGKVLRNWDWKRSWKGYGYPNYWLIQLAKHGWKIKHHPVKAIYEDQTSQINNISFFFKVGLMMAIEHHARNLSWLFSLKVPPHTIFAFISYCIGWMALIPGISTDLERALVERGTPIVIIVIFAWLFAHLFDRMAVVVKQKLRIDIE
;
A
#
# COMPACT_ATOMS: atom_id res chain seq x y z
N MET A 1 5.84 20.43 -13.56
CA MET A 1 4.39 20.53 -13.22
C MET A 1 3.53 19.84 -14.28
N LEU A 2 2.55 19.07 -13.86
CA LEU A 2 1.58 18.41 -14.71
C LEU A 2 0.16 18.87 -14.33
N HIS A 3 -0.61 19.43 -15.30
CA HIS A 3 -1.97 19.96 -15.08
C HIS A 3 -2.09 20.97 -13.91
N GLY A 4 -1.06 21.75 -13.64
CA GLY A 4 -1.03 22.72 -12.54
C GLY A 4 -0.72 22.11 -11.15
N TRP A 5 -0.36 20.83 -11.08
CA TRP A 5 0.09 20.16 -9.86
C TRP A 5 1.62 20.06 -9.82
N GLY A 6 2.20 20.25 -8.64
CA GLY A 6 3.59 19.93 -8.40
C GLY A 6 3.80 18.41 -8.38
N ILE A 7 4.86 17.92 -9.03
CA ILE A 7 5.18 16.49 -9.10
C ILE A 7 6.51 16.23 -8.41
N GLY A 8 6.46 15.48 -7.31
CA GLY A 8 7.62 15.03 -6.59
C GLY A 8 7.85 13.52 -6.71
N VAL A 9 9.10 13.09 -6.75
CA VAL A 9 9.48 11.68 -6.76
C VAL A 9 10.38 11.38 -5.56
N VAL A 10 9.96 10.43 -4.74
CA VAL A 10 10.75 9.89 -3.61
C VAL A 10 11.49 8.65 -4.09
N ILE A 11 12.81 8.64 -3.96
CA ILE A 11 13.66 7.53 -4.37
C ILE A 11 14.35 6.94 -3.12
N PRO A 12 13.79 5.89 -2.50
CA PRO A 12 14.52 5.13 -1.49
C PRO A 12 15.67 4.36 -2.17
N ALA A 13 16.88 4.48 -1.63
CA ALA A 13 18.07 3.81 -2.14
C ALA A 13 18.92 3.26 -0.98
N ARG A 14 19.48 2.06 -1.17
CA ARG A 14 20.47 1.48 -0.28
C ARG A 14 21.36 0.54 -1.05
N ASN A 15 22.64 0.93 -1.20
CA ASN A 15 23.64 0.21 -2.01
C ASN A 15 23.17 0.03 -3.47
N GLU A 16 22.81 1.16 -4.10
CA GLU A 16 22.29 1.21 -5.48
C GLU A 16 23.23 1.97 -6.42
N SER A 17 24.54 1.97 -6.12
CA SER A 17 25.55 2.71 -6.93
C SER A 17 25.51 2.33 -8.41
N ASN A 18 25.16 1.10 -8.76
CA ASN A 18 25.09 0.63 -10.14
C ASN A 18 23.84 1.14 -10.90
N HIS A 19 22.81 1.57 -10.21
CA HIS A 19 21.50 1.87 -10.82
C HIS A 19 21.07 3.31 -10.64
N ILE A 20 21.37 3.94 -9.51
CA ILE A 20 20.83 5.24 -9.12
C ILE A 20 21.12 6.36 -10.11
N GLY A 21 22.29 6.34 -10.77
CA GLY A 21 22.65 7.32 -11.78
C GLY A 21 21.74 7.23 -13.01
N ARG A 22 21.45 6.01 -13.49
CA ARG A 22 20.48 5.77 -14.57
C ARG A 22 19.09 6.22 -14.15
N VAL A 23 18.63 5.87 -12.97
CA VAL A 23 17.31 6.26 -12.45
C VAL A 23 17.15 7.78 -12.46
N LEU A 24 18.12 8.53 -11.94
CA LEU A 24 18.07 9.99 -11.90
C LEU A 24 18.10 10.64 -13.30
N SER A 25 18.91 10.09 -14.22
CA SER A 25 19.03 10.64 -15.57
C SER A 25 17.78 10.41 -16.44
N THR A 26 16.95 9.43 -16.08
CA THR A 26 15.70 9.09 -16.80
C THR A 26 14.45 9.70 -16.19
N ILE A 27 14.57 10.51 -15.13
CA ILE A 27 13.43 11.22 -14.54
C ILE A 27 12.74 12.10 -15.58
N PRO A 28 11.40 11.95 -15.79
CA PRO A 28 10.66 12.72 -16.78
C PRO A 28 10.68 14.23 -16.53
N LEU A 29 10.62 15.01 -17.60
CA LEU A 29 10.68 16.48 -17.57
C LEU A 29 9.55 17.15 -16.78
N PHE A 30 8.42 16.49 -16.61
CA PHE A 30 7.29 17.03 -15.85
C PHE A 30 7.47 16.94 -14.31
N VAL A 31 8.51 16.23 -13.85
CA VAL A 31 8.85 16.13 -12.41
C VAL A 31 9.54 17.43 -11.98
N ASP A 32 9.06 18.01 -10.88
CA ASP A 32 9.61 19.26 -10.36
C ASP A 32 10.71 19.02 -9.33
N HIS A 33 10.55 18.01 -8.48
CA HIS A 33 11.48 17.74 -7.38
C HIS A 33 11.68 16.24 -7.15
N VAL A 34 12.93 15.83 -6.91
CA VAL A 34 13.32 14.47 -6.53
C VAL A 34 13.91 14.50 -5.12
N VAL A 35 13.42 13.63 -4.24
CA VAL A 35 14.02 13.42 -2.91
C VAL A 35 14.59 12.02 -2.86
N VAL A 36 15.91 11.91 -2.89
CA VAL A 36 16.62 10.64 -2.72
C VAL A 36 16.86 10.41 -1.25
N ILE A 37 16.45 9.26 -0.74
CA ILE A 37 16.69 8.83 0.64
C ILE A 37 17.71 7.70 0.61
N ASP A 38 18.96 8.05 0.93
CA ASP A 38 20.06 7.10 1.11
C ASP A 38 19.96 6.45 2.50
N ASP A 39 19.43 5.22 2.56
CA ASP A 39 19.22 4.50 3.83
C ASP A 39 20.50 3.76 4.30
N GLY A 40 21.59 4.52 4.45
CA GLY A 40 22.86 4.03 4.98
C GLY A 40 23.67 3.23 3.98
N SER A 41 23.80 3.68 2.73
CA SER A 41 24.66 3.06 1.73
C SER A 41 26.14 3.15 2.08
N THR A 42 26.91 2.15 1.66
CA THR A 42 28.37 2.05 1.86
C THR A 42 29.14 1.88 0.56
N ASP A 43 28.44 1.94 -0.59
CA ASP A 43 28.95 1.63 -1.92
C ASP A 43 29.17 2.85 -2.84
N GLY A 44 29.08 4.08 -2.30
CA GLY A 44 29.20 5.30 -3.11
C GLY A 44 27.87 5.77 -3.74
N THR A 45 26.73 5.22 -3.37
CA THR A 45 25.39 5.65 -3.88
C THR A 45 25.21 7.17 -3.72
N GLY A 46 25.51 7.75 -2.55
CA GLY A 46 25.32 9.17 -2.29
C GLY A 46 26.18 10.10 -3.15
N GLU A 47 27.42 9.70 -3.43
CA GLU A 47 28.34 10.41 -4.32
C GLU A 47 27.83 10.42 -5.76
N ILE A 48 27.29 9.30 -6.23
CA ILE A 48 26.71 9.19 -7.57
C ILE A 48 25.46 10.07 -7.68
N VAL A 49 24.57 10.09 -6.67
CA VAL A 49 23.43 11.01 -6.65
C VAL A 49 23.87 12.46 -6.79
N SER A 50 24.90 12.86 -6.04
CA SER A 50 25.40 14.24 -6.04
C SER A 50 26.06 14.66 -7.36
N SER A 51 26.60 13.71 -8.12
CA SER A 51 27.30 13.97 -9.41
C SER A 51 26.43 13.76 -10.65
N THR A 52 25.25 13.12 -10.50
CA THR A 52 24.39 12.80 -11.62
C THR A 52 23.51 13.99 -12.00
N LYS A 53 23.48 14.33 -13.29
CA LYS A 53 22.54 15.33 -13.82
C LYS A 53 21.12 14.80 -13.84
N CYS A 54 20.19 15.51 -13.23
CA CYS A 54 18.78 15.25 -13.24
C CYS A 54 18.00 16.44 -13.83
N ASN A 55 16.85 16.19 -14.46
CA ASN A 55 16.00 17.26 -15.01
C ASN A 55 15.21 18.02 -13.93
N ALA A 56 15.06 17.41 -12.75
CA ALA A 56 14.36 17.98 -11.59
C ALA A 56 15.36 18.47 -10.55
N GLU A 57 14.88 19.31 -9.62
CA GLU A 57 15.66 19.66 -8.44
C GLU A 57 15.84 18.43 -7.52
N VAL A 58 17.07 18.15 -7.11
CA VAL A 58 17.38 16.95 -6.31
C VAL A 58 17.76 17.34 -4.87
N THR A 59 17.07 16.74 -3.91
CA THR A 59 17.45 16.77 -2.49
C THR A 59 17.88 15.37 -2.06
N ILE A 60 19.04 15.24 -1.40
CA ILE A 60 19.46 13.98 -0.80
C ILE A 60 19.33 14.06 0.72
N ILE A 61 18.81 12.98 1.33
CA ILE A 61 18.72 12.80 2.78
C ILE A 61 19.35 11.46 3.12
N ARG A 62 20.31 11.45 4.04
CA ARG A 62 20.97 10.24 4.51
C ARG A 62 20.35 9.77 5.82
N LEU A 63 20.05 8.47 5.90
CA LEU A 63 19.60 7.77 7.10
C LEU A 63 20.64 6.71 7.53
N GLU A 64 20.42 6.09 8.69
CA GLU A 64 21.36 5.11 9.28
C GLU A 64 20.84 3.66 9.14
N GLY A 65 20.21 3.30 8.01
CA GLY A 65 19.69 1.96 7.78
C GLY A 65 18.40 1.67 8.55
N LEU A 66 17.44 2.58 8.48
CA LEU A 66 16.18 2.51 9.22
C LEU A 66 15.08 1.70 8.48
N GLY A 67 15.36 1.25 7.27
CA GLY A 67 14.49 0.43 6.44
C GLY A 67 13.62 1.22 5.46
N VAL A 68 13.18 0.53 4.39
CA VAL A 68 12.50 1.12 3.24
C VAL A 68 11.25 1.91 3.60
N GLY A 69 10.45 1.44 4.57
CA GLY A 69 9.26 2.17 5.02
C GLY A 69 9.59 3.54 5.61
N ASN A 70 10.65 3.60 6.45
CA ASN A 70 11.13 4.85 7.02
C ASN A 70 11.71 5.80 5.97
N ALA A 71 12.41 5.25 4.97
CA ALA A 71 12.95 6.02 3.86
C ALA A 71 11.81 6.68 3.06
N ILE A 72 10.76 5.93 2.72
CA ILE A 72 9.60 6.45 1.99
C ILE A 72 8.86 7.50 2.81
N ASP A 73 8.59 7.23 4.10
CA ASP A 73 7.93 8.19 4.99
C ASP A 73 8.72 9.50 5.12
N THR A 74 10.06 9.41 5.22
CA THR A 74 10.94 10.58 5.28
C THR A 74 10.88 11.39 4.00
N GLY A 75 10.89 10.71 2.85
CA GLY A 75 10.74 11.35 1.54
C GLY A 75 9.40 12.05 1.37
N HIS A 76 8.30 11.39 1.70
CA HIS A 76 6.96 11.98 1.64
C HIS A 76 6.81 13.19 2.57
N ARG A 77 7.33 13.14 3.80
CA ARG A 77 7.35 14.30 4.71
C ARG A 77 8.14 15.48 4.13
N LYS A 78 9.27 15.20 3.49
CA LYS A 78 10.05 16.22 2.82
C LYS A 78 9.27 16.85 1.66
N MET A 79 8.53 16.06 0.86
CA MET A 79 7.65 16.56 -0.21
C MET A 79 6.54 17.47 0.34
N VAL A 80 5.93 17.12 1.49
CA VAL A 80 4.96 18.01 2.15
C VAL A 80 5.59 19.36 2.50
N THR A 81 6.85 19.38 2.93
CA THR A 81 7.56 20.64 3.23
C THR A 81 7.90 21.42 1.96
N ILE A 82 8.34 20.76 0.89
CA ILE A 82 8.73 21.39 -0.38
C ILE A 82 7.54 22.07 -1.06
N PHE A 83 6.42 21.34 -1.17
CA PHE A 83 5.25 21.84 -1.88
C PHE A 83 4.29 22.64 -0.99
N ALA A 84 4.51 22.68 0.33
CA ALA A 84 3.74 23.41 1.31
C ALA A 84 2.21 23.33 1.04
N ASP A 85 1.56 24.45 0.72
CA ASP A 85 0.11 24.53 0.49
C ASP A 85 -0.30 24.24 -0.97
N SER A 86 0.66 24.05 -1.87
CA SER A 86 0.38 23.79 -3.28
C SER A 86 -0.23 22.40 -3.51
N LYS A 87 -1.07 22.24 -4.52
CA LYS A 87 -1.50 20.91 -4.97
C LYS A 87 -0.30 20.14 -5.50
N PHE A 88 -0.06 18.94 -5.00
CA PHE A 88 1.04 18.10 -5.47
C PHE A 88 0.73 16.61 -5.40
N VAL A 89 1.49 15.84 -6.15
CA VAL A 89 1.57 14.38 -6.10
C VAL A 89 2.99 13.99 -5.72
N SER A 90 3.11 13.05 -4.78
CA SER A 90 4.39 12.43 -4.44
C SER A 90 4.36 10.97 -4.89
N ALA A 91 5.18 10.65 -5.88
CA ALA A 91 5.39 9.29 -6.35
C ALA A 91 6.58 8.63 -5.65
N VAL A 92 6.57 7.30 -5.55
CA VAL A 92 7.71 6.49 -5.07
C VAL A 92 8.26 5.72 -6.25
N MET A 93 9.54 5.88 -6.52
CA MET A 93 10.29 5.17 -7.57
C MET A 93 11.59 4.64 -6.94
N ALA A 94 11.79 3.33 -6.91
CA ALA A 94 12.94 2.73 -6.24
C ALA A 94 14.26 3.04 -6.99
N GLY A 95 15.35 3.16 -6.24
CA GLY A 95 16.69 3.44 -6.78
C GLY A 95 17.34 2.27 -7.52
N ASP A 96 16.70 1.09 -7.51
CA ASP A 96 17.18 -0.16 -8.11
C ASP A 96 16.95 -0.29 -9.64
N GLY A 97 16.25 0.68 -10.24
CA GLY A 97 15.97 0.71 -11.68
C GLY A 97 14.90 -0.27 -12.17
N GLN A 98 14.14 -0.91 -11.26
CA GLN A 98 13.07 -1.86 -11.63
C GLN A 98 11.75 -1.19 -12.02
N MET A 99 11.65 0.13 -11.96
CA MET A 99 10.45 0.91 -12.28
C MET A 99 10.70 1.72 -13.55
N ASP A 100 9.84 1.50 -14.56
CA ASP A 100 9.93 2.21 -15.81
C ASP A 100 9.50 3.69 -15.62
N PRO A 101 10.33 4.68 -15.93
CA PRO A 101 9.97 6.08 -15.79
C PRO A 101 8.80 6.49 -16.71
N ASP A 102 8.56 5.77 -17.82
CA ASP A 102 7.46 6.04 -18.74
C ASP A 102 6.09 5.75 -18.11
N ASP A 103 6.02 4.87 -17.10
CA ASP A 103 4.79 4.58 -16.37
C ASP A 103 4.41 5.67 -15.36
N LEU A 104 5.33 6.59 -15.01
CA LEU A 104 5.12 7.60 -13.99
C LEU A 104 3.96 8.55 -14.34
N GLU A 105 3.85 8.95 -15.59
CA GLU A 105 2.80 9.88 -16.05
C GLU A 105 1.42 9.28 -15.78
N GLY A 106 1.19 8.03 -16.16
CA GLY A 106 -0.09 7.34 -15.94
C GLY A 106 -0.47 7.15 -14.46
N LEU A 107 0.54 6.94 -13.57
CA LEU A 107 0.31 6.91 -12.13
C LEU A 107 -0.16 8.28 -11.61
N VAL A 108 0.52 9.35 -12.01
CA VAL A 108 0.28 10.72 -11.55
C VAL A 108 -1.04 11.26 -12.12
N GLU A 109 -1.34 11.00 -13.40
CA GLU A 109 -2.54 11.50 -14.08
C GLU A 109 -3.84 11.06 -13.42
N ASN A 110 -3.90 9.87 -12.86
CA ASN A 110 -5.06 9.41 -12.11
C ASN A 110 -5.37 10.27 -10.86
N ILE A 111 -4.35 10.92 -10.28
CA ILE A 111 -4.51 11.82 -9.13
C ILE A 111 -4.78 13.24 -9.60
N THR A 112 -4.02 13.75 -10.58
CA THR A 112 -4.20 15.12 -11.07
C THR A 112 -5.55 15.34 -11.75
N SER A 113 -6.16 14.26 -12.29
CA SER A 113 -7.54 14.24 -12.78
C SER A 113 -8.59 14.00 -11.68
N GLU A 114 -8.20 14.06 -10.40
CA GLU A 114 -9.05 13.95 -9.22
C GLU A 114 -9.93 12.66 -9.16
N LYS A 115 -9.48 11.58 -9.81
CA LYS A 115 -10.18 10.29 -9.82
C LYS A 115 -9.95 9.47 -8.54
N CYS A 116 -8.83 9.72 -7.85
CA CYS A 116 -8.44 9.02 -6.61
C CYS A 116 -7.35 9.82 -5.89
N GLU A 117 -7.03 9.42 -4.66
CA GLU A 117 -5.98 10.05 -3.85
C GLU A 117 -4.70 9.23 -3.74
N HIS A 118 -4.78 7.95 -4.10
CA HIS A 118 -3.61 7.06 -4.14
C HIS A 118 -3.70 6.13 -5.35
N VAL A 119 -2.59 5.98 -6.06
CA VAL A 119 -2.45 5.04 -7.18
C VAL A 119 -1.38 4.04 -6.86
N LYS A 120 -1.73 2.78 -7.04
CA LYS A 120 -0.84 1.64 -6.90
C LYS A 120 -0.46 1.11 -8.27
N GLY A 121 0.83 0.97 -8.54
CA GLY A 121 1.29 0.24 -9.72
C GLY A 121 0.85 -1.23 -9.66
N ASP A 122 0.42 -1.77 -10.78
CA ASP A 122 -0.05 -3.14 -10.92
C ASP A 122 0.72 -3.84 -12.06
N ARG A 123 1.70 -4.63 -11.67
CA ARG A 123 2.50 -5.43 -12.60
C ARG A 123 1.70 -6.61 -13.18
N SER A 124 0.66 -7.05 -12.48
CA SER A 124 -0.16 -8.19 -12.90
C SER A 124 -1.08 -7.84 -14.07
N SER A 125 -1.49 -6.59 -14.19
CA SER A 125 -2.35 -6.08 -15.27
C SER A 125 -1.59 -5.67 -16.53
N HIS A 126 -0.25 -5.60 -16.47
CA HIS A 126 0.56 -5.34 -17.67
C HIS A 126 0.67 -6.59 -18.54
N ALA A 127 0.64 -6.42 -19.87
CA ALA A 127 0.60 -7.52 -20.84
C ALA A 127 1.71 -8.58 -20.64
N ASP A 128 2.90 -8.15 -20.20
CA ASP A 128 4.06 -9.01 -19.94
C ASP A 128 4.28 -9.36 -18.45
N GLY A 129 3.53 -8.74 -17.53
CA GLY A 129 3.87 -8.70 -16.11
C GLY A 129 3.93 -10.06 -15.42
N LEU A 130 2.94 -10.91 -15.65
CA LEU A 130 2.89 -12.23 -15.02
C LEU A 130 3.75 -13.28 -15.72
N ARG A 131 4.04 -13.13 -17.02
CA ARG A 131 4.81 -14.13 -17.80
C ARG A 131 6.27 -14.19 -17.37
N LYS A 132 6.86 -13.05 -17.02
CA LYS A 132 8.27 -12.93 -16.59
C LYS A 132 8.48 -13.20 -15.09
N MET A 133 7.40 -13.31 -14.31
CA MET A 133 7.47 -13.52 -12.87
C MET A 133 7.64 -15.02 -12.55
N PRO A 134 8.62 -15.42 -11.70
CA PRO A 134 8.76 -16.79 -11.24
C PRO A 134 7.46 -17.29 -10.58
N LEU A 135 7.09 -18.56 -10.82
CA LEU A 135 5.82 -19.16 -10.36
C LEU A 135 5.55 -18.98 -8.86
N ILE A 136 6.57 -19.21 -8.03
CA ILE A 136 6.46 -19.04 -6.56
C ILE A 136 6.13 -17.60 -6.21
N ARG A 137 6.77 -16.63 -6.86
CA ARG A 137 6.53 -15.21 -6.65
C ARG A 137 5.12 -14.80 -7.11
N ARG A 138 4.66 -15.37 -8.22
CA ARG A 138 3.31 -15.15 -8.75
C ARG A 138 2.24 -15.67 -7.79
N LEU A 139 2.37 -16.90 -7.27
CA LEU A 139 1.46 -17.46 -6.28
C LEU A 139 1.44 -16.66 -4.99
N ALA A 140 2.62 -16.25 -4.52
CA ALA A 140 2.74 -15.38 -3.34
C ALA A 140 2.04 -14.02 -3.54
N THR A 141 2.18 -13.41 -4.73
CA THR A 141 1.50 -12.14 -5.07
C THR A 141 -0.02 -12.31 -5.07
N ILE A 142 -0.55 -13.39 -5.66
CA ILE A 142 -2.00 -13.67 -5.68
C ILE A 142 -2.53 -13.84 -4.25
N LEU A 143 -1.83 -14.60 -3.41
CA LEU A 143 -2.22 -14.84 -2.02
C LEU A 143 -2.19 -13.54 -1.20
N LEU A 144 -1.12 -12.74 -1.34
CA LEU A 144 -1.02 -11.44 -0.67
C LEU A 144 -2.07 -10.44 -1.17
N SER A 145 -2.38 -10.44 -2.47
CA SER A 145 -3.45 -9.63 -3.07
C SER A 145 -4.79 -9.98 -2.44
N PHE A 146 -5.11 -11.27 -2.32
CA PHE A 146 -6.33 -11.72 -1.68
C PHE A 146 -6.43 -11.26 -0.23
N PHE A 147 -5.43 -11.53 0.60
CA PHE A 147 -5.44 -11.11 2.01
C PHE A 147 -5.41 -9.59 2.19
N THR A 148 -4.68 -8.86 1.34
CA THR A 148 -4.68 -7.39 1.41
C THR A 148 -6.03 -6.82 1.02
N THR A 149 -6.69 -7.41 0.01
CA THR A 149 -8.07 -7.05 -0.39
C THR A 149 -9.05 -7.24 0.76
N LEU A 150 -8.97 -8.36 1.47
CA LEU A 150 -9.79 -8.59 2.67
C LEU A 150 -9.46 -7.56 3.77
N ALA A 151 -8.19 -7.34 4.04
CA ALA A 151 -7.77 -6.43 5.11
C ALA A 151 -8.10 -4.96 4.82
N ALA A 152 -7.96 -4.51 3.58
CA ALA A 152 -8.29 -3.14 3.16
C ALA A 152 -9.79 -2.93 2.88
N GLY A 153 -10.56 -4.00 2.64
CA GLY A 153 -11.99 -3.90 2.26
C GLY A 153 -12.22 -3.31 0.87
N GLN A 154 -11.17 -3.21 0.05
CA GLN A 154 -11.23 -2.80 -1.35
C GLN A 154 -10.25 -3.62 -2.18
N THR A 155 -10.53 -3.78 -3.47
CA THR A 155 -9.71 -4.64 -4.35
C THR A 155 -8.30 -4.10 -4.48
N ILE A 156 -7.30 -4.96 -4.22
CA ILE A 156 -5.88 -4.67 -4.35
C ILE A 156 -5.25 -5.76 -5.23
N SER A 157 -4.74 -5.39 -6.41
CA SER A 157 -4.22 -6.35 -7.39
C SER A 157 -2.77 -6.75 -7.13
N ASP A 158 -1.89 -5.79 -6.85
CA ASP A 158 -0.45 -6.04 -6.61
C ASP A 158 0.03 -5.25 -5.38
N PRO A 159 -0.19 -5.78 -4.15
CA PRO A 159 0.15 -5.06 -2.93
C PRO A 159 1.66 -4.82 -2.76
N GLN A 160 2.50 -5.62 -3.39
CA GLN A 160 3.96 -5.56 -3.23
C GLN A 160 4.67 -4.69 -4.28
N CYS A 161 3.96 -4.15 -5.26
CA CYS A 161 4.55 -3.17 -6.16
C CYS A 161 4.93 -1.91 -5.39
N GLY A 162 6.19 -1.49 -5.41
CA GLY A 162 6.69 -0.28 -4.76
C GLY A 162 6.33 1.01 -5.52
N TYR A 163 6.01 0.89 -6.80
CA TYR A 163 5.68 2.03 -7.65
C TYR A 163 4.30 2.56 -7.28
N THR A 164 4.24 3.73 -6.69
CA THR A 164 3.00 4.33 -6.17
C THR A 164 3.01 5.84 -6.36
N ALA A 165 1.83 6.43 -6.39
CA ALA A 165 1.67 7.88 -6.33
C ALA A 165 0.61 8.24 -5.27
N THR A 166 0.83 9.30 -4.51
CA THR A 166 -0.05 9.74 -3.42
C THR A 166 -0.25 11.25 -3.48
N SER A 167 -1.49 11.72 -3.35
CA SER A 167 -1.80 13.14 -3.35
C SER A 167 -1.26 13.84 -2.09
N GLY A 168 -0.86 15.11 -2.24
CA GLY A 168 -0.46 15.94 -1.11
C GLY A 168 -1.53 16.06 -0.03
N LYS A 169 -2.81 15.94 -0.40
CA LYS A 169 -3.95 15.93 0.51
C LYS A 169 -3.89 14.76 1.50
N VAL A 170 -3.58 13.55 1.02
CA VAL A 170 -3.35 12.38 1.89
C VAL A 170 -2.16 12.61 2.80
N LEU A 171 -1.03 13.04 2.23
CA LEU A 171 0.24 13.16 2.94
C LEU A 171 0.20 14.20 4.07
N ARG A 172 -0.50 15.32 3.89
CA ARG A 172 -0.70 16.32 4.94
C ARG A 172 -1.56 15.82 6.09
N ASN A 173 -2.47 14.87 5.84
CA ASN A 173 -3.37 14.29 6.83
C ASN A 173 -2.87 12.93 7.36
N TRP A 174 -1.64 12.52 7.02
CA TRP A 174 -1.11 11.24 7.41
C TRP A 174 -0.59 11.22 8.84
N ASP A 175 -0.88 10.14 9.58
CA ASP A 175 -0.33 9.94 10.93
C ASP A 175 1.10 9.37 10.85
N TRP A 176 2.08 10.23 10.73
CA TRP A 176 3.51 9.88 10.66
C TRP A 176 4.10 9.24 11.93
N LYS A 177 3.35 9.22 13.04
CA LYS A 177 3.79 8.56 14.28
C LYS A 177 3.65 7.05 14.20
N ARG A 178 2.73 6.57 13.34
CA ARG A 178 2.47 5.17 13.09
C ARG A 178 2.98 4.80 11.71
N SER A 179 4.06 4.04 11.67
CA SER A 179 4.69 3.59 10.43
C SER A 179 5.12 2.15 10.55
N TRP A 180 4.99 1.41 9.45
CA TRP A 180 5.56 0.08 9.31
C TRP A 180 6.92 0.19 8.62
N LYS A 181 8.00 -0.14 9.32
CA LYS A 181 9.37 0.14 8.87
C LYS A 181 9.90 -0.87 7.85
N GLY A 182 9.36 -2.08 7.81
CA GLY A 182 9.87 -3.21 7.02
C GLY A 182 9.08 -3.48 5.73
N TYR A 183 9.34 -4.65 5.14
CA TYR A 183 8.77 -5.07 3.85
C TYR A 183 7.24 -5.13 3.77
N GLY A 184 6.50 -5.21 4.85
CA GLY A 184 5.03 -5.11 4.85
C GLY A 184 4.48 -3.69 4.71
N TYR A 185 5.34 -2.68 4.53
CA TYR A 185 4.97 -1.27 4.42
C TYR A 185 3.85 -1.00 3.39
N PRO A 186 3.87 -1.53 2.15
CA PRO A 186 2.79 -1.25 1.21
C PRO A 186 1.43 -1.79 1.66
N ASN A 187 1.40 -2.99 2.28
CA ASN A 187 0.15 -3.55 2.80
C ASN A 187 -0.42 -2.71 3.94
N TYR A 188 0.45 -2.26 4.86
CA TYR A 188 0.07 -1.37 5.95
C TYR A 188 -0.54 -0.06 5.41
N TRP A 189 0.12 0.59 4.46
CA TRP A 189 -0.37 1.83 3.84
C TRP A 189 -1.75 1.67 3.23
N LEU A 190 -1.97 0.60 2.46
CA LEU A 190 -3.26 0.33 1.81
C LEU A 190 -4.40 0.17 2.82
N ILE A 191 -4.14 -0.50 3.95
CA ILE A 191 -5.14 -0.64 5.03
C ILE A 191 -5.40 0.71 5.72
N GLN A 192 -4.36 1.51 5.99
CA GLN A 192 -4.52 2.84 6.58
C GLN A 192 -5.26 3.82 5.63
N LEU A 193 -4.96 3.79 4.34
CA LEU A 193 -5.71 4.56 3.34
C LEU A 193 -7.19 4.21 3.36
N ALA A 194 -7.52 2.91 3.37
CA ALA A 194 -8.90 2.43 3.47
C ALA A 194 -9.56 2.88 4.79
N LYS A 195 -8.85 2.80 5.93
CA LYS A 195 -9.31 3.26 7.24
C LYS A 195 -9.75 4.72 7.24
N HIS A 196 -9.03 5.56 6.52
CA HIS A 196 -9.33 7.00 6.43
C HIS A 196 -10.29 7.34 5.27
N GLY A 197 -10.79 6.34 4.54
CA GLY A 197 -11.72 6.52 3.43
C GLY A 197 -11.09 7.09 2.16
N TRP A 198 -9.76 6.97 2.00
CA TRP A 198 -9.09 7.38 0.78
C TRP A 198 -9.32 6.38 -0.36
N LYS A 199 -9.56 6.91 -1.56
CA LYS A 199 -9.81 6.09 -2.74
C LYS A 199 -8.49 5.64 -3.37
N ILE A 200 -8.35 4.33 -3.54
CA ILE A 200 -7.19 3.70 -4.18
C ILE A 200 -7.58 3.26 -5.59
N LYS A 201 -6.72 3.55 -6.56
CA LYS A 201 -6.77 2.99 -7.91
C LYS A 201 -5.51 2.21 -8.23
N HIS A 202 -5.59 1.39 -9.28
CA HIS A 202 -4.47 0.64 -9.84
C HIS A 202 -4.16 1.16 -11.22
N HIS A 203 -2.87 1.19 -11.56
CA HIS A 203 -2.38 1.53 -12.89
C HIS A 203 -1.44 0.43 -13.37
N PRO A 204 -1.64 -0.15 -14.57
CA PRO A 204 -0.71 -1.13 -15.12
C PRO A 204 0.68 -0.54 -15.24
N VAL A 205 1.69 -1.25 -14.72
CA VAL A 205 3.09 -0.83 -14.82
C VAL A 205 3.94 -1.99 -15.31
N LYS A 206 4.96 -1.66 -16.07
CA LYS A 206 5.93 -2.62 -16.60
C LYS A 206 6.83 -3.13 -15.47
N ALA A 207 7.00 -4.43 -15.39
CA ALA A 207 7.94 -5.04 -14.46
C ALA A 207 9.30 -5.21 -15.15
N ILE A 208 10.33 -4.54 -14.63
CA ILE A 208 11.71 -4.73 -15.05
C ILE A 208 12.35 -5.71 -14.07
N TYR A 209 12.73 -6.89 -14.54
CA TYR A 209 13.45 -7.89 -13.76
C TYR A 209 14.88 -7.96 -14.28
N GLU A 210 15.81 -7.38 -13.54
CA GLU A 210 17.24 -7.56 -13.68
C GLU A 210 17.72 -8.62 -12.66
N ASP A 211 18.97 -9.06 -12.70
CA ASP A 211 19.54 -10.20 -11.94
C ASP A 211 19.62 -10.01 -10.40
N GLN A 212 18.66 -9.34 -9.81
CA GLN A 212 18.63 -9.06 -8.37
C GLN A 212 18.08 -10.25 -7.59
N THR A 213 18.86 -10.73 -6.62
CA THR A 213 18.45 -11.77 -5.67
C THR A 213 17.71 -11.17 -4.48
N SER A 214 16.46 -11.60 -4.25
CA SER A 214 15.72 -11.20 -3.05
C SER A 214 16.29 -11.88 -1.80
N GLN A 215 16.69 -11.10 -0.80
CA GLN A 215 17.16 -11.58 0.51
C GLN A 215 16.03 -11.81 1.53
N ILE A 216 14.78 -11.83 1.09
CA ILE A 216 13.62 -11.94 2.00
C ILE A 216 13.41 -13.41 2.40
N ASN A 217 13.39 -13.67 3.71
CA ASN A 217 12.90 -14.93 4.24
C ASN A 217 11.37 -14.99 4.09
N ASN A 218 10.90 -15.69 3.06
CA ASN A 218 9.50 -15.72 2.65
C ASN A 218 8.55 -16.18 3.77
N ILE A 219 8.90 -17.20 4.55
CA ILE A 219 8.03 -17.75 5.61
C ILE A 219 7.83 -16.73 6.73
N SER A 220 8.93 -16.18 7.26
CA SER A 220 8.87 -15.15 8.30
C SER A 220 8.12 -13.89 7.84
N PHE A 221 8.30 -13.51 6.56
CA PHE A 221 7.59 -12.40 5.93
C PHE A 221 6.08 -12.64 5.93
N PHE A 222 5.61 -13.80 5.43
CA PHE A 222 4.18 -14.12 5.37
C PHE A 222 3.51 -14.10 6.75
N PHE A 223 4.16 -14.68 7.77
CA PHE A 223 3.62 -14.66 9.13
C PHE A 223 3.53 -13.24 9.71
N LYS A 224 4.60 -12.45 9.60
CA LYS A 224 4.64 -11.07 10.13
C LYS A 224 3.64 -10.16 9.43
N VAL A 225 3.59 -10.21 8.10
CA VAL A 225 2.69 -9.37 7.31
C VAL A 225 1.25 -9.85 7.45
N GLY A 226 1.00 -11.16 7.49
CA GLY A 226 -0.32 -11.73 7.74
C GLY A 226 -0.89 -11.32 9.10
N LEU A 227 -0.09 -11.40 10.16
CA LEU A 227 -0.50 -10.97 11.50
C LEU A 227 -0.76 -9.45 11.53
N MET A 228 0.10 -8.64 10.93
CA MET A 228 -0.11 -7.20 10.80
C MET A 228 -1.42 -6.90 10.08
N MET A 229 -1.68 -7.54 8.94
CA MET A 229 -2.92 -7.35 8.17
C MET A 229 -4.16 -7.70 8.99
N ALA A 230 -4.13 -8.80 9.75
CA ALA A 230 -5.24 -9.21 10.61
C ALA A 230 -5.50 -8.19 11.73
N ILE A 231 -4.44 -7.75 12.42
CA ILE A 231 -4.53 -6.75 13.49
C ILE A 231 -5.08 -5.42 12.95
N GLU A 232 -4.50 -4.90 11.86
CA GLU A 232 -4.92 -3.61 11.29
C GLU A 232 -6.32 -3.66 10.70
N HIS A 233 -6.74 -4.80 10.12
CA HIS A 233 -8.11 -5.01 9.66
C HIS A 233 -9.12 -4.89 10.81
N HIS A 234 -8.92 -5.65 11.90
CA HIS A 234 -9.83 -5.59 13.04
C HIS A 234 -9.75 -4.25 13.78
N ALA A 235 -8.56 -3.65 13.92
CA ALA A 235 -8.38 -2.32 14.49
C ALA A 235 -9.11 -1.25 13.67
N ARG A 236 -9.11 -1.35 12.34
CA ARG A 236 -9.89 -0.48 11.44
C ARG A 236 -11.39 -0.62 11.71
N ASN A 237 -11.93 -1.83 11.69
CA ASN A 237 -13.34 -2.09 11.94
C ASN A 237 -13.77 -1.60 13.31
N LEU A 238 -12.98 -1.91 14.35
CA LEU A 238 -13.26 -1.47 15.72
C LEU A 238 -13.22 0.07 15.84
N SER A 239 -12.25 0.74 15.22
CA SER A 239 -12.15 2.20 15.23
C SER A 239 -13.36 2.89 14.61
N TRP A 240 -14.01 2.26 13.64
CA TRP A 240 -15.19 2.80 12.99
C TRP A 240 -16.44 2.68 13.86
N LEU A 241 -16.56 1.65 14.71
CA LEU A 241 -17.67 1.52 15.67
C LEU A 241 -17.74 2.68 16.67
N PHE A 242 -16.56 3.25 17.00
CA PHE A 242 -16.47 4.38 17.93
C PHE A 242 -16.38 5.74 17.23
N SER A 243 -16.59 5.78 15.92
CA SER A 243 -16.59 7.05 15.17
C SER A 243 -17.93 7.76 15.27
N LEU A 244 -17.94 9.12 15.24
CA LEU A 244 -19.16 9.92 15.27
C LEU A 244 -20.11 9.64 14.09
N LYS A 245 -19.58 9.20 12.96
CA LYS A 245 -20.34 8.80 11.77
C LYS A 245 -20.01 7.34 11.43
N VAL A 246 -20.72 6.42 12.11
CA VAL A 246 -20.55 4.97 11.90
C VAL A 246 -21.29 4.56 10.62
N PRO A 247 -20.61 3.96 9.62
CA PRO A 247 -21.31 3.31 8.52
C PRO A 247 -22.17 2.17 9.09
N PRO A 248 -23.48 2.10 8.78
CA PRO A 248 -24.35 1.04 9.33
C PRO A 248 -23.83 -0.37 9.06
N HIS A 249 -23.21 -0.56 7.91
CA HIS A 249 -22.62 -1.83 7.50
C HIS A 249 -21.46 -2.28 8.44
N THR A 250 -20.79 -1.36 9.12
CA THR A 250 -19.74 -1.69 10.10
C THR A 250 -20.31 -2.49 11.27
N ILE A 251 -21.53 -2.17 11.71
CA ILE A 251 -22.20 -2.89 12.82
C ILE A 251 -22.49 -4.33 12.38
N PHE A 252 -23.04 -4.53 11.18
CA PHE A 252 -23.30 -5.85 10.63
C PHE A 252 -22.03 -6.66 10.41
N ALA A 253 -20.96 -6.02 9.90
CA ALA A 253 -19.65 -6.66 9.77
C ALA A 253 -19.12 -7.11 11.14
N PHE A 254 -19.17 -6.25 12.16
CA PHE A 254 -18.71 -6.57 13.50
C PHE A 254 -19.49 -7.74 14.13
N ILE A 255 -20.83 -7.73 14.06
CA ILE A 255 -21.66 -8.83 14.55
C ILE A 255 -21.28 -10.14 13.85
N SER A 256 -21.11 -10.11 12.52
CA SER A 256 -20.71 -11.29 11.76
C SER A 256 -19.32 -11.79 12.14
N TYR A 257 -18.34 -10.91 12.40
CA TYR A 257 -17.03 -11.31 12.93
C TYR A 257 -17.15 -11.93 14.32
N CYS A 258 -17.94 -11.36 15.22
CA CYS A 258 -18.18 -11.93 16.54
C CYS A 258 -18.75 -13.34 16.45
N ILE A 259 -19.75 -13.58 15.60
CA ILE A 259 -20.33 -14.92 15.38
C ILE A 259 -19.25 -15.89 14.88
N GLY A 260 -18.47 -15.49 13.87
CA GLY A 260 -17.39 -16.34 13.32
C GLY A 260 -16.31 -16.68 14.35
N TRP A 261 -15.86 -15.69 15.15
CA TRP A 261 -14.87 -15.93 16.21
C TRP A 261 -15.42 -16.75 17.38
N MET A 262 -16.65 -16.49 17.84
CA MET A 262 -17.28 -17.25 18.93
C MET A 262 -17.48 -18.72 18.54
N ALA A 263 -17.79 -18.98 17.29
CA ALA A 263 -17.94 -20.35 16.79
C ALA A 263 -16.63 -21.16 16.80
N LEU A 264 -15.47 -20.49 16.91
CA LEU A 264 -14.16 -21.15 17.02
C LEU A 264 -13.72 -21.38 18.47
N ILE A 265 -14.47 -20.86 19.47
CA ILE A 265 -14.13 -21.05 20.89
C ILE A 265 -14.56 -22.45 21.33
N PRO A 266 -13.67 -23.31 21.86
CA PRO A 266 -14.03 -24.59 22.44
C PRO A 266 -15.04 -24.42 23.60
N GLY A 267 -16.04 -25.24 23.66
CA GLY A 267 -17.14 -25.13 24.63
C GLY A 267 -18.39 -24.49 24.02
N ILE A 268 -18.31 -23.26 23.54
CA ILE A 268 -19.41 -22.61 22.80
C ILE A 268 -19.68 -23.37 21.49
N SER A 269 -18.60 -23.73 20.76
CA SER A 269 -18.71 -24.53 19.54
C SER A 269 -19.34 -25.90 19.78
N THR A 270 -19.03 -26.57 20.90
CA THR A 270 -19.52 -27.92 21.20
C THR A 270 -21.03 -27.97 21.40
N ASP A 271 -21.58 -27.01 22.16
CA ASP A 271 -23.03 -26.95 22.38
C ASP A 271 -23.79 -26.52 21.14
N LEU A 272 -23.23 -25.56 20.39
CA LEU A 272 -23.78 -25.10 19.12
C LEU A 272 -23.69 -26.22 18.04
N GLU A 273 -22.57 -26.94 17.99
CA GLU A 273 -22.39 -28.06 17.07
C GLU A 273 -23.35 -29.18 17.36
N ARG A 274 -23.56 -29.56 18.64
CA ARG A 274 -24.54 -30.59 19.05
C ARG A 274 -25.95 -30.19 18.61
N ALA A 275 -26.37 -28.94 18.87
CA ALA A 275 -27.67 -28.43 18.46
C ALA A 275 -27.87 -28.37 16.91
N LEU A 276 -26.78 -28.17 16.16
CA LEU A 276 -26.80 -28.08 14.71
C LEU A 276 -26.66 -29.43 14.01
N VAL A 277 -25.86 -30.35 14.56
CA VAL A 277 -25.71 -31.72 14.05
C VAL A 277 -27.05 -32.47 14.12
N GLU A 278 -27.85 -32.27 15.16
CA GLU A 278 -29.21 -32.77 15.23
C GLU A 278 -30.10 -32.27 14.08
N ARG A 279 -29.76 -31.13 13.48
CA ARG A 279 -30.44 -30.52 12.31
C ARG A 279 -29.68 -30.70 11.01
N GLY A 280 -28.57 -31.43 10.97
CA GLY A 280 -27.77 -31.70 9.78
C GLY A 280 -26.91 -30.53 9.27
N THR A 281 -26.64 -29.51 10.11
CA THR A 281 -25.85 -28.34 9.70
C THR A 281 -24.52 -28.29 10.46
N PRO A 282 -23.38 -28.57 9.81
CA PRO A 282 -22.08 -28.47 10.46
C PRO A 282 -21.72 -27.01 10.85
N ILE A 283 -21.10 -26.83 12.02
CA ILE A 283 -20.69 -25.51 12.52
C ILE A 283 -19.74 -24.79 11.56
N VAL A 284 -18.91 -25.51 10.82
CA VAL A 284 -18.00 -24.98 9.82
C VAL A 284 -18.71 -24.15 8.76
N ILE A 285 -19.94 -24.52 8.39
CA ILE A 285 -20.75 -23.76 7.44
C ILE A 285 -21.11 -22.40 8.01
N ILE A 286 -21.50 -22.33 9.30
CA ILE A 286 -21.83 -21.07 9.98
C ILE A 286 -20.60 -20.16 10.04
N VAL A 287 -19.43 -20.70 10.38
CA VAL A 287 -18.18 -19.93 10.42
C VAL A 287 -17.88 -19.35 9.03
N ILE A 288 -17.96 -20.16 7.98
CA ILE A 288 -17.69 -19.70 6.60
C ILE A 288 -18.66 -18.58 6.21
N PHE A 289 -19.98 -18.76 6.42
CA PHE A 289 -20.96 -17.74 6.08
C PHE A 289 -20.82 -16.48 6.93
N ALA A 290 -20.55 -16.61 8.22
CA ALA A 290 -20.32 -15.45 9.09
C ALA A 290 -19.14 -14.61 8.60
N TRP A 291 -18.04 -15.24 8.19
CA TRP A 291 -16.87 -14.53 7.68
C TRP A 291 -17.11 -13.94 6.28
N LEU A 292 -17.82 -14.63 5.40
CA LEU A 292 -18.23 -14.10 4.09
C LEU A 292 -19.10 -12.85 4.24
N PHE A 293 -20.12 -12.90 5.10
CA PHE A 293 -20.98 -11.75 5.37
C PHE A 293 -20.20 -10.60 6.04
N ALA A 294 -19.32 -10.91 6.98
CA ALA A 294 -18.47 -9.92 7.62
C ALA A 294 -17.65 -9.13 6.59
N HIS A 295 -16.97 -9.83 5.66
CA HIS A 295 -16.20 -9.17 4.60
C HIS A 295 -17.08 -8.45 3.58
N LEU A 296 -18.26 -8.96 3.27
CA LEU A 296 -19.21 -8.29 2.39
C LEU A 296 -19.64 -6.93 2.97
N PHE A 297 -20.10 -6.93 4.23
CA PHE A 297 -20.52 -5.71 4.92
C PHE A 297 -19.34 -4.76 5.15
N ASP A 298 -18.15 -5.29 5.42
CA ASP A 298 -16.94 -4.48 5.54
C ASP A 298 -16.61 -3.73 4.23
N ARG A 299 -16.68 -4.38 3.08
CA ARG A 299 -16.53 -3.71 1.77
C ARG A 299 -17.57 -2.60 1.56
N MET A 300 -18.84 -2.86 1.93
CA MET A 300 -19.88 -1.85 1.85
C MET A 300 -19.58 -0.66 2.79
N ALA A 301 -19.07 -0.93 4.00
CA ALA A 301 -18.67 0.10 4.94
C ALA A 301 -17.54 0.99 4.39
N VAL A 302 -16.53 0.40 3.72
CA VAL A 302 -15.45 1.16 3.06
C VAL A 302 -16.01 2.11 2.01
N VAL A 303 -16.93 1.64 1.15
CA VAL A 303 -17.55 2.49 0.12
C VAL A 303 -18.33 3.65 0.73
N VAL A 304 -19.07 3.40 1.81
CA VAL A 304 -19.79 4.45 2.55
C VAL A 304 -18.80 5.43 3.16
N LYS A 305 -17.71 4.95 3.74
CA LYS A 305 -16.67 5.82 4.34
C LYS A 305 -16.00 6.71 3.30
N GLN A 306 -15.75 6.21 2.10
CA GLN A 306 -15.22 7.00 0.98
C GLN A 306 -16.18 8.11 0.56
N LYS A 307 -17.50 7.81 0.48
CA LYS A 307 -18.52 8.81 0.16
C LYS A 307 -18.63 9.88 1.25
N LEU A 308 -18.68 9.47 2.52
CA LEU A 308 -18.75 10.41 3.67
C LEU A 308 -17.54 11.34 3.75
N ARG A 309 -16.37 10.91 3.23
CA ARG A 309 -15.20 11.78 3.17
C ARG A 309 -15.35 12.87 2.13
N ILE A 310 -15.89 12.55 0.95
CA ILE A 310 -16.15 13.53 -0.13
C ILE A 310 -17.15 14.60 0.34
N ASP A 311 -18.16 14.21 1.13
CA ASP A 311 -19.20 15.11 1.62
C ASP A 311 -18.73 16.07 2.74
N ILE A 312 -17.53 15.87 3.29
CA ILE A 312 -16.96 16.70 4.37
C ILE A 312 -15.98 17.76 3.82
N GLU A 313 -15.54 17.59 2.60
CA GLU A 313 -14.59 18.45 1.89
C GLU A 313 -15.29 19.42 0.94
#